data_ff9f9c8ee6324ca5e87cacefb4b18ed4
#
_entry.id   ff9f9c8ee6324ca5e87cacefb4b18ed4
#
_cell.length_a   1.000
_cell.length_b   1.000
_cell.length_c   1.000
_cell.angle_alpha   90.00
_cell.angle_beta   90.00
_cell.angle_gamma   90.00
#
_symmetry.space_group_name_H-M   'P 1'
#
loop_
_entity.id
_entity.type
_entity.pdbx_description
1 polymer ?
#
loop_
_entity_poly.entity_id
_entity_poly.type
_entity_poly.pdbx_seq_one_letter_code
_entity_poly.pdbx_strand_id
1 'polypeptide(L)'
;MKKSRKSSLSGASSIGIPGLRGTDHVGFTVPDIEQATRFFVDVIGCELIYSLGSIKDSDGDWMTRHLNVDARAEILDLRLLRCKHGSNFEIFEYKAGGQNQSPPRNSDVGGHHLAFYVDDFDTALEYLRAHGLRILGEPIQRTEGPSAGQTWVYFLSPWGMQLELVSFPQGKGYENGAKTLLWHPARPAD
;
A
#
# COMPACT_ATOMS: atom_id res chain seq x y z
N MET A 1 27.31 -20.34 40.51
CA MET A 1 26.58 -21.27 39.62
C MET A 1 25.24 -20.61 39.25
N LYS A 2 25.12 -20.04 38.03
CA LYS A 2 23.83 -19.48 37.52
C LYS A 2 23.21 -20.53 36.64
N LYS A 3 22.03 -21.04 37.05
CA LYS A 3 21.23 -21.99 36.28
C LYS A 3 20.54 -21.23 35.13
N SER A 4 20.91 -21.55 33.90
CA SER A 4 20.25 -21.15 32.68
C SER A 4 18.87 -21.81 32.65
N ARG A 5 17.78 -21.01 32.66
CA ARG A 5 16.42 -21.47 32.35
C ARG A 5 16.31 -21.59 30.81
N LYS A 6 16.39 -22.81 30.32
CA LYS A 6 15.88 -23.11 28.96
C LYS A 6 14.37 -22.98 28.99
N SER A 7 13.85 -21.95 28.34
CA SER A 7 12.41 -21.89 28.03
C SER A 7 12.13 -22.94 26.97
N SER A 8 11.37 -23.96 27.33
CA SER A 8 10.79 -24.91 26.39
C SER A 8 9.70 -24.18 25.59
N LEU A 9 9.98 -23.85 24.36
CA LEU A 9 8.95 -23.51 23.37
C LEU A 9 8.16 -24.79 23.10
N SER A 10 7.00 -24.94 23.73
CA SER A 10 6.04 -25.98 23.42
C SER A 10 5.53 -25.79 21.99
N GLY A 11 5.79 -26.81 21.15
CA GLY A 11 5.50 -26.76 19.73
C GLY A 11 4.01 -26.80 19.41
N ALA A 12 3.50 -25.67 19.01
CA ALA A 12 2.57 -25.60 17.90
C ALA A 12 3.40 -25.07 16.73
N SER A 13 3.61 -25.88 15.69
CA SER A 13 4.23 -25.40 14.45
C SER A 13 3.30 -24.33 13.87
N SER A 14 3.63 -23.06 14.06
CA SER A 14 2.91 -21.97 13.39
C SER A 14 3.14 -22.14 11.90
N ILE A 15 2.09 -22.40 11.15
CA ILE A 15 2.16 -22.35 9.68
C ILE A 15 2.43 -20.89 9.31
N GLY A 16 3.55 -20.64 8.64
CA GLY A 16 3.92 -19.29 8.19
C GLY A 16 5.22 -18.77 8.83
N ILE A 17 5.48 -17.50 8.64
CA ILE A 17 6.68 -16.82 9.15
C ILE A 17 6.62 -16.78 10.69
N PRO A 18 7.62 -17.33 11.40
CA PRO A 18 7.61 -17.29 12.86
C PRO A 18 7.58 -15.85 13.39
N GLY A 19 6.60 -15.57 14.26
CA GLY A 19 6.45 -14.24 14.86
C GLY A 19 5.76 -13.19 13.99
N LEU A 20 5.20 -13.57 12.83
CA LEU A 20 4.44 -12.65 11.98
C LEU A 20 3.30 -11.99 12.77
N ARG A 21 3.18 -10.67 12.68
CA ARG A 21 2.13 -9.87 13.30
C ARG A 21 1.19 -9.23 12.28
N GLY A 22 1.63 -9.04 11.04
CA GLY A 22 0.88 -8.40 9.97
C GLY A 22 1.79 -7.77 8.93
N THR A 23 1.19 -7.02 8.00
CA THR A 23 1.92 -6.23 7.01
C THR A 23 2.43 -4.95 7.67
N ASP A 24 3.73 -4.65 7.50
CA ASP A 24 4.35 -3.42 8.03
C ASP A 24 4.15 -2.25 7.07
N HIS A 25 4.56 -2.41 5.82
CA HIS A 25 4.41 -1.40 4.76
C HIS A 25 4.20 -2.04 3.39
N VAL A 26 3.78 -1.20 2.45
CA VAL A 26 3.78 -1.48 1.01
C VAL A 26 4.80 -0.56 0.37
N GLY A 27 5.83 -1.15 -0.26
CA GLY A 27 6.88 -0.41 -0.98
C GLY A 27 6.56 -0.29 -2.46
N PHE A 28 6.72 0.91 -3.05
CA PHE A 28 6.58 1.12 -4.49
C PHE A 28 7.37 2.33 -4.99
N THR A 29 7.74 2.29 -6.26
CA THR A 29 8.51 3.35 -6.91
C THR A 29 7.58 4.38 -7.56
N VAL A 30 7.94 5.64 -7.42
CA VAL A 30 7.26 6.79 -8.04
C VAL A 30 8.23 7.56 -8.93
N PRO A 31 7.76 8.25 -9.98
CA PRO A 31 8.64 8.97 -10.89
C PRO A 31 9.22 10.29 -10.31
N ASP A 32 8.55 10.87 -9.32
CA ASP A 32 8.91 12.11 -8.64
C ASP A 32 8.41 12.04 -7.21
N ILE A 33 9.33 11.95 -6.25
CA ILE A 33 9.00 11.74 -4.85
C ILE A 33 8.37 12.97 -4.19
N GLU A 34 8.69 14.19 -4.68
CA GLU A 34 8.06 15.41 -4.19
C GLU A 34 6.60 15.51 -4.64
N GLN A 35 6.32 15.19 -5.91
CA GLN A 35 4.95 15.12 -6.41
C GLN A 35 4.15 14.06 -5.67
N ALA A 36 4.72 12.87 -5.48
CA ALA A 36 4.06 11.77 -4.78
C ALA A 36 3.80 12.11 -3.31
N THR A 37 4.78 12.71 -2.63
CA THR A 37 4.61 13.13 -1.22
C THR A 37 3.48 14.14 -1.10
N ARG A 38 3.46 15.20 -1.92
CA ARG A 38 2.36 16.18 -1.90
C ARG A 38 1.01 15.51 -2.17
N PHE A 39 0.93 14.62 -3.14
CA PHE A 39 -0.31 13.92 -3.43
C PHE A 39 -0.80 13.09 -2.24
N PHE A 40 0.07 12.25 -1.64
CA PHE A 40 -0.34 11.41 -0.53
C PHE A 40 -0.63 12.22 0.75
N VAL A 41 0.07 13.33 0.99
CA VAL A 41 -0.15 14.17 2.17
C VAL A 41 -1.36 15.08 1.98
N ASP A 42 -1.38 15.88 0.90
CA ASP A 42 -2.34 16.97 0.74
C ASP A 42 -3.69 16.49 0.17
N VAL A 43 -3.70 15.41 -0.63
CA VAL A 43 -4.92 14.91 -1.27
C VAL A 43 -5.44 13.65 -0.57
N ILE A 44 -4.58 12.65 -0.33
CA ILE A 44 -5.02 11.40 0.33
C ILE A 44 -5.12 11.57 1.85
N GLY A 45 -4.33 12.46 2.45
CA GLY A 45 -4.34 12.73 3.89
C GLY A 45 -3.47 11.77 4.69
N CYS A 46 -2.40 11.24 4.09
CA CYS A 46 -1.34 10.52 4.78
C CYS A 46 -0.43 11.50 5.55
N GLU A 47 0.40 10.99 6.44
CA GLU A 47 1.41 11.75 7.18
C GLU A 47 2.81 11.30 6.73
N LEU A 48 3.66 12.25 6.32
CA LEU A 48 5.09 11.97 6.11
C LEU A 48 5.77 11.80 7.47
N ILE A 49 6.38 10.64 7.70
CA ILE A 49 7.02 10.34 8.98
C ILE A 49 8.53 10.65 8.92
N TYR A 50 9.23 10.13 7.90
CA TYR A 50 10.65 10.43 7.69
C TYR A 50 11.08 10.16 6.24
N SER A 51 12.23 10.74 5.87
CA SER A 51 12.98 10.47 4.65
C SER A 51 14.35 9.91 5.03
N LEU A 52 14.87 8.98 4.24
CA LEU A 52 16.22 8.42 4.40
C LEU A 52 17.25 9.08 3.49
N GLY A 53 16.81 9.85 2.49
CA GLY A 53 17.69 10.46 1.51
C GLY A 53 18.25 9.47 0.50
N SER A 54 19.35 9.87 -0.16
CA SER A 54 19.95 9.13 -1.26
C SER A 54 20.75 7.91 -0.79
N ILE A 55 20.61 6.81 -1.53
CA ILE A 55 21.37 5.56 -1.33
C ILE A 55 21.93 5.09 -2.69
N LYS A 56 23.23 4.86 -2.75
CA LYS A 56 23.91 4.32 -3.93
C LYS A 56 25.17 3.55 -3.55
N ASP A 57 25.59 2.68 -4.46
CA ASP A 57 26.90 2.00 -4.40
C ASP A 57 27.66 2.27 -5.69
N SER A 58 28.76 3.02 -5.59
CA SER A 58 29.51 3.47 -6.78
C SER A 58 30.37 2.36 -7.40
N ASP A 59 30.84 1.42 -6.61
CA ASP A 59 31.89 0.48 -7.03
C ASP A 59 31.54 -0.98 -6.86
N GLY A 60 30.64 -1.29 -5.93
CA GLY A 60 30.25 -2.63 -5.56
C GLY A 60 29.03 -3.18 -6.30
N ASP A 61 28.43 -4.18 -5.71
CA ASP A 61 27.22 -4.86 -6.17
C ASP A 61 26.11 -4.86 -5.11
N TRP A 62 26.24 -3.98 -4.10
CA TRP A 62 25.33 -3.93 -2.96
C TRP A 62 23.87 -3.70 -3.41
N MET A 63 23.65 -2.81 -4.38
CA MET A 63 22.32 -2.50 -4.91
C MET A 63 21.66 -3.73 -5.52
N THR A 64 22.40 -4.52 -6.31
CA THR A 64 21.87 -5.76 -6.89
C THR A 64 21.65 -6.83 -5.82
N ARG A 65 22.62 -7.02 -4.93
CA ARG A 65 22.56 -8.13 -3.95
C ARG A 65 21.51 -7.93 -2.88
N HIS A 66 21.23 -6.68 -2.47
CA HIS A 66 20.32 -6.39 -1.37
C HIS A 66 18.95 -5.88 -1.83
N LEU A 67 18.90 -5.18 -2.98
CA LEU A 67 17.66 -4.56 -3.46
C LEU A 67 17.13 -5.18 -4.76
N ASN A 68 17.89 -6.12 -5.38
CA ASN A 68 17.54 -6.76 -6.64
C ASN A 68 17.29 -5.74 -7.79
N VAL A 69 18.09 -4.68 -7.82
CA VAL A 69 18.06 -3.65 -8.87
C VAL A 69 19.39 -3.63 -9.62
N ASP A 70 19.49 -2.83 -10.69
CA ASP A 70 20.77 -2.62 -11.38
C ASP A 70 21.85 -2.15 -10.39
N ALA A 71 23.09 -2.63 -10.56
CA ALA A 71 24.19 -2.32 -9.65
C ALA A 71 24.52 -0.80 -9.63
N ARG A 72 24.19 -0.07 -10.69
CA ARG A 72 24.37 1.39 -10.80
C ARG A 72 23.09 2.16 -10.56
N ALA A 73 21.99 1.50 -10.15
CA ALA A 73 20.81 2.20 -9.70
C ALA A 73 21.13 3.07 -8.46
N GLU A 74 20.48 4.20 -8.38
CA GLU A 74 20.55 5.11 -7.24
C GLU A 74 19.14 5.34 -6.72
N ILE A 75 18.90 5.16 -5.42
CA ILE A 75 17.73 5.71 -4.75
C ILE A 75 18.01 7.20 -4.57
N LEU A 76 17.22 8.07 -5.19
CA LEU A 76 17.35 9.52 -5.02
C LEU A 76 16.79 9.96 -3.67
N ASP A 77 15.67 9.41 -3.28
CA ASP A 77 15.11 9.51 -1.93
C ASP A 77 14.16 8.33 -1.65
N LEU A 78 13.93 8.06 -0.37
CA LEU A 78 13.00 7.08 0.15
C LEU A 78 12.25 7.71 1.31
N ARG A 79 10.92 7.60 1.32
CA ARG A 79 10.06 8.19 2.34
C ARG A 79 9.06 7.20 2.90
N LEU A 80 8.89 7.25 4.21
CA LEU A 80 7.87 6.48 4.92
C LEU A 80 6.69 7.39 5.25
N LEU A 81 5.49 6.96 4.82
CA LEU A 81 4.23 7.65 5.09
C LEU A 81 3.29 6.74 5.87
N ARG A 82 2.55 7.32 6.81
CA ARG A 82 1.45 6.66 7.51
C ARG A 82 0.12 7.04 6.87
N CYS A 83 -0.65 6.03 6.44
CA CYS A 83 -1.98 6.24 5.88
C CYS A 83 -3.06 5.91 6.93
N LYS A 84 -3.31 6.85 7.85
CA LYS A 84 -4.32 6.70 8.93
C LYS A 84 -4.13 5.38 9.70
N HIS A 85 -5.13 4.47 9.63
CA HIS A 85 -5.11 3.14 10.26
C HIS A 85 -4.70 2.02 9.30
N GLY A 86 -4.40 2.33 8.05
CA GLY A 86 -3.95 1.35 7.06
C GLY A 86 -2.47 0.99 7.17
N SER A 87 -1.99 0.20 6.21
CA SER A 87 -0.56 -0.08 6.04
C SER A 87 0.20 1.21 5.79
N ASN A 88 1.47 1.25 6.27
CA ASN A 88 2.37 2.33 5.90
C ASN A 88 2.76 2.22 4.42
N PHE A 89 3.16 3.31 3.83
CA PHE A 89 3.73 3.35 2.48
C PHE A 89 5.21 3.68 2.56
N GLU A 90 6.01 2.92 1.82
CA GLU A 90 7.42 3.19 1.60
C GLU A 90 7.57 3.57 0.12
N ILE A 91 7.71 4.87 -0.16
CA ILE A 91 7.82 5.37 -1.53
C ILE A 91 9.27 5.65 -1.89
N PHE A 92 9.64 5.23 -3.10
CA PHE A 92 10.99 5.38 -3.63
C PHE A 92 10.98 6.22 -4.89
N GLU A 93 12.01 7.06 -5.05
CA GLU A 93 12.41 7.57 -6.35
C GLU A 93 13.75 6.96 -6.72
N TYR A 94 13.78 6.20 -7.83
CA TYR A 94 14.98 5.59 -8.36
C TYR A 94 15.45 6.30 -9.62
N LYS A 95 16.78 6.33 -9.79
CA LYS A 95 17.45 6.59 -11.07
C LYS A 95 18.18 5.33 -11.48
N ALA A 96 17.75 4.71 -12.58
CA ALA A 96 18.36 3.48 -13.11
C ALA A 96 18.38 3.48 -14.62
N GLY A 97 19.40 2.87 -15.23
CA GLY A 97 19.45 2.66 -16.66
C GLY A 97 18.32 1.75 -17.14
N GLY A 98 17.58 2.16 -18.16
CA GLY A 98 16.46 1.36 -18.71
C GLY A 98 15.23 1.27 -17.82
N GLN A 99 15.10 2.13 -16.83
CA GLN A 99 13.94 2.17 -15.94
C GLN A 99 12.65 2.39 -16.75
N ASN A 100 11.63 1.55 -16.50
CA ASN A 100 10.28 1.80 -17.00
C ASN A 100 9.61 2.91 -16.18
N GLN A 101 9.26 4.01 -16.85
CA GLN A 101 8.63 5.17 -16.22
C GLN A 101 7.09 5.10 -16.17
N SER A 102 6.50 4.08 -16.81
CA SER A 102 5.04 3.92 -16.83
C SER A 102 4.60 2.94 -15.76
N PRO A 103 3.63 3.29 -14.90
CA PRO A 103 3.03 2.33 -13.99
C PRO A 103 2.45 1.12 -14.73
N PRO A 104 2.59 -0.11 -14.21
CA PRO A 104 1.99 -1.29 -14.82
C PRO A 104 0.47 -1.20 -14.77
N ARG A 105 -0.22 -1.80 -15.74
CA ARG A 105 -1.68 -1.98 -15.66
C ARG A 105 -2.00 -3.04 -14.62
N ASN A 106 -3.20 -3.00 -14.03
CA ASN A 106 -3.67 -4.07 -13.13
C ASN A 106 -3.60 -5.48 -13.76
N SER A 107 -3.65 -5.58 -15.09
CA SER A 107 -3.55 -6.84 -15.84
C SER A 107 -2.13 -7.36 -16.02
N ASP A 108 -1.12 -6.55 -15.75
CA ASP A 108 0.28 -6.93 -15.95
C ASP A 108 0.81 -7.67 -14.71
N VAL A 109 1.79 -8.56 -14.91
CA VAL A 109 2.51 -9.16 -13.78
C VAL A 109 3.26 -8.05 -13.03
N GLY A 110 3.00 -7.89 -11.72
CA GLY A 110 3.44 -6.74 -10.93
C GLY A 110 2.42 -5.59 -10.93
N GLY A 111 1.35 -5.68 -11.74
CA GLY A 111 0.23 -4.74 -11.66
C GLY A 111 -0.45 -4.79 -10.30
N HIS A 112 -0.75 -3.63 -9.76
CA HIS A 112 -1.36 -3.49 -8.43
C HIS A 112 -2.14 -2.18 -8.32
N HIS A 113 -2.95 -2.09 -7.29
CA HIS A 113 -3.58 -0.85 -6.87
C HIS A 113 -3.62 -0.77 -5.34
N LEU A 114 -3.71 0.44 -4.81
CA LEU A 114 -3.98 0.70 -3.40
C LEU A 114 -5.44 1.11 -3.25
N ALA A 115 -6.17 0.48 -2.32
CA ALA A 115 -7.55 0.78 -2.04
C ALA A 115 -7.67 1.61 -0.75
N PHE A 116 -8.40 2.72 -0.82
CA PHE A 116 -8.70 3.60 0.30
C PHE A 116 -10.16 3.43 0.71
N TYR A 117 -10.36 3.00 1.95
CA TYR A 117 -11.68 2.90 2.54
C TYR A 117 -12.16 4.26 3.03
N VAL A 118 -13.42 4.58 2.73
CA VAL A 118 -14.12 5.77 3.22
C VAL A 118 -15.50 5.40 3.76
N ASP A 119 -15.98 6.14 4.75
CA ASP A 119 -17.31 5.95 5.30
C ASP A 119 -18.40 6.54 4.39
N ASP A 120 -18.14 7.69 3.78
CA ASP A 120 -19.04 8.40 2.85
C ASP A 120 -18.42 8.39 1.44
N PHE A 121 -18.90 7.47 0.62
CA PHE A 121 -18.39 7.26 -0.73
C PHE A 121 -18.64 8.45 -1.66
N ASP A 122 -19.84 9.01 -1.62
CA ASP A 122 -20.25 10.06 -2.57
C ASP A 122 -19.48 11.36 -2.29
N THR A 123 -19.40 11.76 -1.03
CA THR A 123 -18.59 12.93 -0.62
C THR A 123 -17.12 12.75 -0.97
N ALA A 124 -16.55 11.56 -0.77
CA ALA A 124 -15.16 11.28 -1.12
C ALA A 124 -14.93 11.29 -2.63
N LEU A 125 -15.86 10.76 -3.43
CA LEU A 125 -15.78 10.79 -4.89
C LEU A 125 -15.83 12.23 -5.44
N GLU A 126 -16.72 13.06 -4.92
CA GLU A 126 -16.80 14.48 -5.27
C GLU A 126 -15.51 15.21 -4.92
N TYR A 127 -14.92 14.91 -3.76
CA TYR A 127 -13.62 15.45 -3.35
C TYR A 127 -12.51 15.10 -4.35
N LEU A 128 -12.39 13.84 -4.77
CA LEU A 128 -11.40 13.41 -5.77
C LEU A 128 -11.60 14.13 -7.12
N ARG A 129 -12.86 14.29 -7.57
CA ARG A 129 -13.20 15.03 -8.78
C ARG A 129 -12.80 16.50 -8.67
N ALA A 130 -13.09 17.15 -7.54
CA ALA A 130 -12.74 18.55 -7.28
C ALA A 130 -11.22 18.78 -7.26
N HIS A 131 -10.41 17.76 -6.90
CA HIS A 131 -8.95 17.78 -6.99
C HIS A 131 -8.42 17.41 -8.38
N GLY A 132 -9.29 17.29 -9.38
CA GLY A 132 -8.89 17.04 -10.77
C GLY A 132 -8.38 15.64 -11.05
N LEU A 133 -8.63 14.67 -10.17
CA LEU A 133 -8.18 13.30 -10.38
C LEU A 133 -9.02 12.59 -11.44
N ARG A 134 -8.36 11.77 -12.24
CA ARG A 134 -9.03 10.98 -13.28
C ARG A 134 -9.73 9.79 -12.68
N ILE A 135 -11.07 9.80 -12.66
CA ILE A 135 -11.90 8.67 -12.26
C ILE A 135 -12.06 7.72 -13.46
N LEU A 136 -12.01 6.41 -13.23
CA LEU A 136 -12.12 5.37 -14.26
C LEU A 136 -13.52 4.76 -14.26
N GLY A 137 -14.37 5.22 -15.18
CA GLY A 137 -15.76 4.77 -15.27
C GLY A 137 -16.66 5.30 -14.17
N GLU A 138 -17.80 4.64 -14.00
CA GLU A 138 -18.76 4.96 -12.95
C GLU A 138 -18.59 4.05 -11.72
N PRO A 139 -18.98 4.50 -10.52
CA PRO A 139 -19.00 3.65 -9.33
C PRO A 139 -19.75 2.34 -9.54
N ILE A 140 -19.20 1.26 -9.04
CA ILE A 140 -19.82 -0.06 -9.09
C ILE A 140 -20.29 -0.45 -7.69
N GLN A 141 -21.59 -0.66 -7.56
CA GLN A 141 -22.19 -1.22 -6.35
C GLN A 141 -22.35 -2.75 -6.49
N ARG A 142 -21.84 -3.48 -5.52
CA ARG A 142 -22.00 -4.94 -5.46
C ARG A 142 -23.25 -5.28 -4.66
N THR A 143 -24.22 -5.92 -5.31
CA THR A 143 -25.50 -6.32 -4.69
C THR A 143 -25.55 -7.79 -4.30
N GLU A 144 -24.62 -8.60 -4.83
CA GLU A 144 -24.62 -10.05 -4.65
C GLU A 144 -23.21 -10.60 -4.36
N GLY A 145 -23.17 -11.82 -3.83
CA GLY A 145 -21.94 -12.55 -3.59
C GLY A 145 -21.14 -12.05 -2.38
N PRO A 146 -19.89 -12.52 -2.21
CA PRO A 146 -19.08 -12.21 -1.03
C PRO A 146 -18.79 -10.72 -0.82
N SER A 147 -18.80 -9.91 -1.86
CA SER A 147 -18.59 -8.46 -1.80
C SER A 147 -19.89 -7.65 -1.82
N ALA A 148 -21.07 -8.26 -1.68
CA ALA A 148 -22.34 -7.54 -1.55
C ALA A 148 -22.26 -6.48 -0.45
N GLY A 149 -22.76 -5.28 -0.70
CA GLY A 149 -22.67 -4.12 0.20
C GLY A 149 -21.50 -3.18 -0.10
N GLN A 150 -20.56 -3.59 -0.96
CA GLN A 150 -19.42 -2.76 -1.35
C GLN A 150 -19.75 -1.86 -2.53
N THR A 151 -19.37 -0.58 -2.42
CA THR A 151 -19.29 0.38 -3.55
C THR A 151 -17.82 0.73 -3.78
N TRP A 152 -17.40 0.77 -5.04
CA TRP A 152 -16.01 1.08 -5.38
C TRP A 152 -15.89 1.75 -6.74
N VAL A 153 -14.78 2.47 -6.95
CA VAL A 153 -14.36 3.03 -8.23
C VAL A 153 -12.86 3.16 -8.28
N TYR A 154 -12.25 2.94 -9.45
CA TYR A 154 -10.85 3.23 -9.65
C TYR A 154 -10.63 4.70 -10.03
N PHE A 155 -9.46 5.21 -9.64
CA PHE A 155 -8.95 6.51 -10.07
C PHE A 155 -7.44 6.45 -10.24
N LEU A 156 -6.86 7.46 -10.89
CA LEU A 156 -5.43 7.52 -11.13
C LEU A 156 -4.77 8.61 -10.29
N SER A 157 -3.57 8.33 -9.78
CA SER A 157 -2.66 9.34 -9.26
C SER A 157 -2.21 10.30 -10.37
N PRO A 158 -1.58 11.45 -10.06
CA PRO A 158 -1.04 12.36 -11.06
C PRO A 158 -0.05 11.73 -12.04
N TRP A 159 0.65 10.68 -11.64
CA TRP A 159 1.61 9.94 -12.50
C TRP A 159 1.03 8.65 -13.10
N GLY A 160 -0.28 8.40 -12.94
CA GLY A 160 -0.97 7.29 -13.58
C GLY A 160 -1.01 5.98 -12.81
N MET A 161 -0.52 5.93 -11.56
CA MET A 161 -0.70 4.75 -10.70
C MET A 161 -2.18 4.54 -10.39
N GLN A 162 -2.64 3.29 -10.51
CA GLN A 162 -4.05 2.97 -10.25
C GLN A 162 -4.32 2.89 -8.74
N LEU A 163 -5.40 3.53 -8.33
CA LEU A 163 -5.90 3.60 -6.97
C LEU A 163 -7.37 3.24 -6.96
N GLU A 164 -7.91 2.85 -5.79
CA GLU A 164 -9.32 2.50 -5.61
C GLU A 164 -9.91 3.30 -4.46
N LEU A 165 -11.11 3.85 -4.66
CA LEU A 165 -11.97 4.32 -3.59
C LEU A 165 -12.99 3.22 -3.29
N VAL A 166 -13.13 2.83 -2.01
CA VAL A 166 -14.02 1.74 -1.60
C VAL A 166 -14.76 2.07 -0.31
N SER A 167 -16.05 1.70 -0.25
CA SER A 167 -16.91 1.86 0.93
C SER A 167 -17.82 0.65 1.11
N PHE A 168 -18.01 0.22 2.35
CA PHE A 168 -18.94 -0.84 2.75
C PHE A 168 -19.31 -0.67 4.24
N PRO A 169 -19.95 0.46 4.61
CA PRO A 169 -20.20 0.82 6.02
C PRO A 169 -21.14 -0.17 6.75
N GLN A 170 -21.90 -0.97 6.02
CA GLN A 170 -22.77 -2.02 6.56
C GLN A 170 -22.12 -3.42 6.51
N GLY A 171 -20.81 -3.50 6.20
CA GLY A 171 -20.11 -4.75 6.00
C GLY A 171 -20.29 -5.34 4.59
N LYS A 172 -19.75 -6.54 4.40
CA LYS A 172 -19.80 -7.29 3.13
C LYS A 172 -20.51 -8.62 3.29
N GLY A 173 -21.10 -9.12 2.20
CA GLY A 173 -21.85 -10.38 2.20
C GLY A 173 -21.08 -11.58 2.75
N TYR A 174 -19.75 -11.64 2.58
CA TYR A 174 -18.93 -12.75 3.09
C TYR A 174 -18.88 -12.81 4.64
N GLU A 175 -19.14 -11.68 5.34
CA GLU A 175 -19.07 -11.59 6.81
C GLU A 175 -20.15 -12.46 7.48
N ASN A 176 -21.25 -12.76 6.75
CA ASN A 176 -22.28 -13.70 7.22
C ASN A 176 -21.71 -15.11 7.34
N GLY A 177 -21.49 -15.55 8.58
CA GLY A 177 -20.98 -16.90 8.89
C GLY A 177 -19.46 -17.07 8.72
N ALA A 178 -18.71 -16.02 8.44
CA ALA A 178 -17.26 -16.06 8.35
C ALA A 178 -16.64 -16.32 9.74
N LYS A 179 -15.67 -17.24 9.81
CA LYS A 179 -14.90 -17.50 11.03
C LYS A 179 -13.83 -16.46 11.29
N THR A 180 -13.35 -15.82 10.22
CA THR A 180 -12.31 -14.79 10.27
C THR A 180 -12.72 -13.67 9.34
N LEU A 181 -12.68 -12.45 9.84
CA LEU A 181 -12.96 -11.26 9.05
C LEU A 181 -11.67 -10.69 8.44
N LEU A 182 -11.79 -10.04 7.30
CA LEU A 182 -10.71 -9.20 6.78
C LEU A 182 -10.50 -8.03 7.74
N TRP A 183 -9.23 -7.64 7.93
CA TRP A 183 -8.92 -6.43 8.68
C TRP A 183 -9.63 -5.21 8.05
N HIS A 184 -10.12 -4.31 8.90
CA HIS A 184 -10.91 -3.17 8.48
C HIS A 184 -10.37 -1.87 9.07
N PRO A 185 -10.07 -0.83 8.26
CA PRO A 185 -9.45 0.40 8.75
C PRO A 185 -10.33 1.22 9.71
N ALA A 186 -11.65 1.09 9.65
CA ALA A 186 -12.55 1.72 10.62
C ALA A 186 -12.63 0.97 11.96
N ARG A 187 -12.06 -0.25 12.02
CA ARG A 187 -12.01 -1.11 13.22
C ARG A 187 -10.60 -1.66 13.42
N PRO A 188 -9.59 -0.82 13.59
CA PRO A 188 -8.18 -1.22 13.54
C PRO A 188 -7.74 -2.12 14.71
N ALA A 189 -8.56 -2.25 15.74
CA ALA A 189 -8.28 -3.06 16.94
C ALA A 189 -8.92 -4.46 16.90
N ASP A 190 -9.71 -4.79 15.87
CA ASP A 190 -10.39 -6.09 15.72
C ASP A 190 -9.43 -7.18 15.22
#